data_2dea755b8d2c8f3044295c601904da29
#
_entry.id   2dea755b8d2c8f3044295c601904da29
#
_cell.length_a   1.000
_cell.length_b   1.000
_cell.length_c   1.000
_cell.angle_alpha   90.00
_cell.angle_beta   90.00
_cell.angle_gamma   90.00
#
_symmetry.space_group_name_H-M   'P 1'
#
loop_
_entity.id
_entity.type
_entity.pdbx_description
1 polymer ?
#
loop_
_entity_poly.entity_id
_entity_poly.type
_entity_poly.pdbx_seq_one_letter_code
_entity_poly.pdbx_strand_id
1 'polypeptide(L)'
;MEKYRWSEEIFDDLRSNIIAALDLSREQNDEEVCRFIEKEVEEYSRKNLLTLKEREQLEHLLFNSLRKYDAIQELLEDPEVTEIMINGASRIFYEKKGKLFRAQTHFSSEQKLGDVIQQMAGNSNRMVNEASPIVDTRLADGSRVNIVLSPISIDGAAVSIRKFPQTPILMEDLIRIESITEEAAAFLKVLVMAGYNIFISGGTGSGKTTFLNALSQYIPREESCLLYTSP
;
A
#
# COMPACT_ATOMS: atom_id res chain seq x y z
N MET A 1 -12.18 13.77 17.72
CA MET A 1 -11.47 13.29 18.93
C MET A 1 -9.99 13.53 18.68
N GLU A 2 -9.41 14.48 19.37
CA GLU A 2 -8.06 14.97 19.18
C GLU A 2 -7.02 13.88 19.51
N LYS A 3 -6.50 13.24 18.47
CA LYS A 3 -5.37 12.32 18.59
C LYS A 3 -4.03 13.08 18.70
N TYR A 4 -4.03 14.35 18.29
CA TYR A 4 -2.84 15.20 18.19
C TYR A 4 -3.07 16.57 18.82
N ARG A 5 -2.00 17.21 19.32
CA ARG A 5 -2.03 18.59 19.88
C ARG A 5 -2.06 19.70 18.82
N TRP A 6 -1.98 19.33 17.54
CA TRP A 6 -2.10 20.26 16.42
C TRP A 6 -3.38 20.00 15.63
N SER A 7 -3.95 21.06 15.07
CA SER A 7 -5.10 20.99 14.17
C SER A 7 -4.65 20.66 12.75
N GLU A 8 -5.59 20.27 11.90
CA GLU A 8 -5.37 20.05 10.48
C GLU A 8 -4.87 21.31 9.75
N GLU A 9 -5.39 22.50 10.13
CA GLU A 9 -4.91 23.79 9.63
C GLU A 9 -3.43 24.02 9.91
N ILE A 10 -2.98 23.71 11.12
CA ILE A 10 -1.56 23.85 11.51
C ILE A 10 -0.68 22.90 10.71
N PHE A 11 -1.15 21.68 10.49
CA PHE A 11 -0.43 20.69 9.67
C PHE A 11 -0.27 21.20 8.23
N ASP A 12 -1.34 21.72 7.62
CA ASP A 12 -1.33 22.27 6.26
C ASP A 12 -0.47 23.54 6.16
N ASP A 13 -0.46 24.40 7.17
CA ASP A 13 0.41 25.57 7.24
C ASP A 13 1.89 25.18 7.29
N LEU A 14 2.27 24.26 8.18
CA LEU A 14 3.64 23.76 8.26
C LEU A 14 4.08 23.11 6.95
N ARG A 15 3.23 22.29 6.36
CA ARG A 15 3.48 21.68 5.06
C ARG A 15 3.70 22.71 3.97
N SER A 16 2.86 23.75 3.91
CA SER A 16 2.95 24.84 2.93
C SER A 16 4.25 25.64 3.09
N ASN A 17 4.66 25.90 4.33
CA ASN A 17 5.92 26.59 4.62
C ASN A 17 7.11 25.75 4.16
N ILE A 18 7.09 24.44 4.41
CA ILE A 18 8.15 23.52 3.96
C ILE A 18 8.20 23.52 2.42
N ILE A 19 7.06 23.38 1.73
CA ILE A 19 7.01 23.42 0.26
C ILE A 19 7.57 24.73 -0.29
N ALA A 20 7.24 25.87 0.32
CA ALA A 20 7.74 27.17 -0.09
C ALA A 20 9.25 27.35 0.15
N ALA A 21 9.80 26.67 1.15
CA ALA A 21 11.24 26.67 1.44
C ALA A 21 12.05 25.71 0.55
N LEU A 22 11.37 24.72 -0.06
CA LEU A 22 11.99 23.76 -0.96
C LEU A 22 12.29 24.41 -2.32
N ASP A 23 13.49 24.18 -2.85
CA ASP A 23 13.86 24.64 -4.21
C ASP A 23 13.27 23.69 -5.25
N LEU A 24 12.10 24.04 -5.78
CA LEU A 24 11.38 23.24 -6.78
C LEU A 24 12.09 23.17 -8.15
N SER A 25 13.21 23.91 -8.34
CA SER A 25 13.98 23.87 -9.60
C SER A 25 14.90 22.65 -9.73
N ARG A 26 15.12 21.92 -8.64
CA ARG A 26 15.98 20.72 -8.60
C ARG A 26 15.31 19.59 -7.81
N GLU A 27 15.67 18.38 -8.17
CA GLU A 27 15.29 17.20 -7.40
C GLU A 27 16.04 17.20 -6.06
N GLN A 28 15.29 17.22 -4.95
CA GLN A 28 15.85 17.21 -3.60
C GLN A 28 15.86 15.79 -3.06
N ASN A 29 16.91 15.45 -2.32
CA ASN A 29 16.97 14.15 -1.65
C ASN A 29 16.15 14.16 -0.34
N ASP A 30 15.86 12.99 0.19
CA ASP A 30 15.06 12.83 1.40
C ASP A 30 15.71 13.46 2.63
N GLU A 31 17.04 13.47 2.71
CA GLU A 31 17.78 14.11 3.81
C GLU A 31 17.59 15.64 3.84
N GLU A 32 17.57 16.28 2.66
CA GLU A 32 17.31 17.71 2.55
C GLU A 32 15.89 18.04 3.02
N VAL A 33 14.90 17.26 2.58
CA VAL A 33 13.50 17.43 2.99
C VAL A 33 13.35 17.22 4.51
N CYS A 34 13.95 16.19 5.08
CA CYS A 34 13.95 15.97 6.52
C CYS A 34 14.48 17.17 7.30
N ARG A 35 15.58 17.79 6.85
CA ARG A 35 16.14 19.00 7.52
C ARG A 35 15.17 20.18 7.51
N PHE A 36 14.44 20.38 6.43
CA PHE A 36 13.41 21.44 6.38
C PHE A 36 12.26 21.13 7.33
N ILE A 37 11.81 19.87 7.37
CA ILE A 37 10.76 19.42 8.29
C ILE A 37 11.20 19.62 9.75
N GLU A 38 12.38 19.13 10.11
CA GLU A 38 12.94 19.27 11.46
C GLU A 38 12.99 20.73 11.89
N LYS A 39 13.44 21.62 11.03
CA LYS A 39 13.52 23.07 11.30
C LYS A 39 12.14 23.67 11.58
N GLU A 40 11.16 23.44 10.70
CA GLU A 40 9.81 24.00 10.86
C GLU A 40 9.11 23.41 12.09
N VAL A 41 9.24 22.11 12.33
CA VAL A 41 8.66 21.46 13.51
C VAL A 41 9.35 21.93 14.79
N GLU A 42 10.67 22.17 14.79
CA GLU A 42 11.37 22.74 15.93
C GLU A 42 10.88 24.15 16.27
N GLU A 43 10.70 25.02 15.27
CA GLU A 43 10.18 26.37 15.45
C GLU A 43 8.74 26.34 16.01
N TYR A 44 7.90 25.47 15.50
CA TYR A 44 6.54 25.25 16.01
C TYR A 44 6.55 24.71 17.45
N SER A 45 7.39 23.70 17.73
CA SER A 45 7.51 23.06 19.04
C SER A 45 7.95 24.04 20.15
N ARG A 46 8.85 24.97 19.84
CA ARG A 46 9.28 26.02 20.79
C ARG A 46 8.12 26.90 21.27
N LYS A 47 7.12 27.11 20.41
CA LYS A 47 5.94 27.96 20.72
C LYS A 47 4.83 27.15 21.41
N ASN A 48 4.70 25.87 21.12
CA ASN A 48 3.53 25.06 21.47
C ASN A 48 3.85 23.90 22.44
N LEU A 49 5.07 23.82 22.97
CA LEU A 49 5.50 22.84 24.00
C LEU A 49 5.13 21.39 23.63
N LEU A 50 5.45 20.94 22.41
CA LEU A 50 5.27 19.55 22.02
C LEU A 50 6.23 18.64 22.79
N THR A 51 5.75 17.45 23.17
CA THR A 51 6.59 16.38 23.66
C THR A 51 7.48 15.82 22.55
N LEU A 52 8.58 15.16 22.91
CA LEU A 52 9.47 14.53 21.92
C LEU A 52 8.70 13.57 20.99
N LYS A 53 7.81 12.76 21.56
CA LYS A 53 6.99 11.80 20.79
C LYS A 53 6.03 12.49 19.84
N GLU A 54 5.41 13.59 20.24
CA GLU A 54 4.52 14.38 19.39
C GLU A 54 5.31 15.04 18.25
N ARG A 55 6.51 15.52 18.52
CA ARG A 55 7.41 16.09 17.52
C ARG A 55 7.80 15.05 16.46
N GLU A 56 8.33 13.89 16.87
CA GLU A 56 8.69 12.79 15.97
C GLU A 56 7.50 12.36 15.11
N GLN A 57 6.31 12.34 15.69
CA GLN A 57 5.09 11.95 15.00
C GLN A 57 4.67 13.00 13.96
N LEU A 58 4.78 14.29 14.27
CA LEU A 58 4.52 15.38 13.35
C LEU A 58 5.52 15.40 12.18
N GLU A 59 6.80 15.22 12.47
CA GLU A 59 7.87 15.10 11.46
C GLU A 59 7.61 13.93 10.50
N HIS A 60 7.23 12.77 11.04
CA HIS A 60 6.90 11.59 10.23
C HIS A 60 5.68 11.81 9.32
N LEU A 61 4.60 12.42 9.85
CA LEU A 61 3.40 12.71 9.07
C LEU A 61 3.68 13.74 7.96
N LEU A 62 4.45 14.79 8.25
CA LEU A 62 4.86 15.78 7.25
C LEU A 62 5.71 15.14 6.16
N PHE A 63 6.66 14.29 6.52
CA PHE A 63 7.47 13.57 5.54
C PHE A 63 6.61 12.67 4.64
N ASN A 64 5.68 11.91 5.21
CA ASN A 64 4.77 11.05 4.45
C ASN A 64 3.89 11.86 3.49
N SER A 65 3.42 13.04 3.93
CA SER A 65 2.63 13.94 3.11
C SER A 65 3.40 14.57 1.94
N LEU A 66 4.71 14.74 2.06
CA LEU A 66 5.56 15.39 1.06
C LEU A 66 6.24 14.41 0.10
N ARG A 67 6.60 13.21 0.58
CA ARG A 67 7.44 12.27 -0.16
C ARG A 67 6.82 10.91 -0.42
N LYS A 68 5.76 10.56 0.34
CA LYS A 68 5.12 9.25 0.27
C LYS A 68 3.64 9.39 -0.11
N TYR A 69 2.85 8.40 0.22
CA TYR A 69 1.42 8.34 -0.16
C TYR A 69 0.47 8.88 0.92
N ASP A 70 0.96 9.85 1.73
CA ASP A 70 0.17 10.61 2.70
C ASP A 70 -0.69 9.73 3.63
N ALA A 71 -1.99 9.97 3.69
CA ALA A 71 -2.94 9.32 4.62
C ALA A 71 -2.94 7.78 4.58
N ILE A 72 -2.45 7.16 3.51
CA ILE A 72 -2.41 5.70 3.36
C ILE A 72 -1.03 5.09 3.59
N GLN A 73 -0.01 5.90 3.85
CA GLN A 73 1.36 5.39 3.97
C GLN A 73 1.51 4.39 5.12
N GLU A 74 0.93 4.68 6.29
CA GLU A 74 0.94 3.76 7.44
C GLU A 74 0.26 2.41 7.12
N LEU A 75 -0.83 2.44 6.32
CA LEU A 75 -1.52 1.23 5.90
C LEU A 75 -0.70 0.42 4.88
N LEU A 76 0.05 1.10 4.02
CA LEU A 76 0.96 0.45 3.08
C LEU A 76 2.13 -0.21 3.80
N GLU A 77 2.62 0.38 4.87
CA GLU A 77 3.74 -0.15 5.67
C GLU A 77 3.31 -1.27 6.64
N ASP A 78 2.02 -1.33 7.05
CA ASP A 78 1.53 -2.39 7.95
C ASP A 78 1.48 -3.75 7.23
N PRO A 79 2.33 -4.74 7.62
CA PRO A 79 2.40 -6.04 6.92
C PRO A 79 1.13 -6.89 7.08
N GLU A 80 0.27 -6.58 8.05
CA GLU A 80 -0.99 -7.30 8.26
C GLU A 80 -2.14 -6.78 7.39
N VAL A 81 -1.98 -5.61 6.76
CA VAL A 81 -2.95 -5.06 5.80
C VAL A 81 -2.74 -5.72 4.45
N THR A 82 -3.82 -6.27 3.89
CA THR A 82 -3.83 -6.99 2.60
C THR A 82 -4.41 -6.16 1.46
N GLU A 83 -5.40 -5.32 1.76
CA GLU A 83 -6.06 -4.48 0.76
C GLU A 83 -6.39 -3.10 1.35
N ILE A 84 -6.28 -2.03 0.54
CA ILE A 84 -6.65 -0.67 0.89
C ILE A 84 -7.62 -0.17 -0.19
N MET A 85 -8.75 0.39 0.24
CA MET A 85 -9.80 0.90 -0.64
C MET A 85 -10.10 2.34 -0.28
N ILE A 86 -9.99 3.23 -1.27
CA ILE A 86 -10.21 4.66 -1.13
C ILE A 86 -11.42 5.02 -1.99
N ASN A 87 -12.42 5.67 -1.40
CA ASN A 87 -13.63 6.13 -2.06
C ASN A 87 -13.81 7.62 -1.81
N GLY A 88 -13.17 8.45 -2.62
CA GLY A 88 -13.02 9.89 -2.37
C GLY A 88 -12.07 10.16 -1.18
N ALA A 89 -11.77 11.43 -0.93
CA ALA A 89 -10.77 11.84 0.05
C ALA A 89 -11.09 11.39 1.49
N SER A 90 -12.36 11.29 1.85
CA SER A 90 -12.82 11.11 3.24
C SER A 90 -13.10 9.65 3.65
N ARG A 91 -13.09 8.70 2.71
CA ARG A 91 -13.51 7.32 2.97
C ARG A 91 -12.41 6.34 2.58
N ILE A 92 -11.59 5.96 3.55
CA ILE A 92 -10.54 4.96 3.41
C ILE A 92 -10.92 3.73 4.22
N PHE A 93 -10.87 2.57 3.57
CA PHE A 93 -11.08 1.27 4.18
C PHE A 93 -9.86 0.40 3.95
N TYR A 94 -9.63 -0.55 4.83
CA TYR A 94 -8.56 -1.53 4.66
C TYR A 94 -8.97 -2.89 5.18
N GLU A 95 -8.43 -3.92 4.55
CA GLU A 95 -8.57 -5.29 5.01
C GLU A 95 -7.35 -5.70 5.83
N LYS A 96 -7.61 -6.26 7.01
CA LYS A 96 -6.59 -6.79 7.91
C LYS A 96 -7.09 -8.09 8.51
N LYS A 97 -6.32 -9.19 8.35
CA LYS A 97 -6.70 -10.54 8.84
C LYS A 97 -8.08 -11.00 8.35
N GLY A 98 -8.42 -10.72 7.11
CA GLY A 98 -9.70 -11.10 6.50
C GLY A 98 -10.91 -10.31 7.01
N LYS A 99 -10.70 -9.19 7.72
CA LYS A 99 -11.76 -8.30 8.20
C LYS A 99 -11.56 -6.90 7.64
N LEU A 100 -12.69 -6.28 7.28
CA LEU A 100 -12.72 -4.93 6.77
C LEU A 100 -12.83 -3.91 7.91
N PHE A 101 -12.00 -2.87 7.87
CA PHE A 101 -11.99 -1.77 8.81
C PHE A 101 -12.07 -0.44 8.07
N ARG A 102 -12.63 0.57 8.72
CA ARG A 102 -12.56 1.95 8.26
C ARG A 102 -11.34 2.62 8.90
N ALA A 103 -10.50 3.26 8.08
CA ALA A 103 -9.38 4.04 8.57
C ALA A 103 -9.86 5.29 9.32
N GLN A 104 -9.09 5.73 10.29
CA GLN A 104 -9.32 7.01 10.98
C GLN A 104 -8.65 8.18 10.25
N THR A 105 -7.67 7.87 9.39
CA THR A 105 -7.00 8.82 8.51
C THR A 105 -7.82 9.09 7.27
N HIS A 106 -7.67 10.27 6.69
CA HIS A 106 -8.28 10.68 5.43
C HIS A 106 -7.38 11.70 4.73
N PHE A 107 -7.60 11.93 3.45
CA PHE A 107 -6.92 12.99 2.72
C PHE A 107 -7.55 14.34 3.07
N SER A 108 -6.74 15.39 3.18
CA SER A 108 -7.21 16.74 3.49
C SER A 108 -8.14 17.33 2.42
N SER A 109 -8.01 16.88 1.18
CA SER A 109 -8.85 17.33 0.06
C SER A 109 -8.87 16.31 -1.09
N GLU A 110 -9.87 16.44 -1.99
CA GLU A 110 -9.91 15.68 -3.25
C GLU A 110 -8.70 16.00 -4.16
N GLN A 111 -8.19 17.21 -4.09
CA GLN A 111 -6.99 17.58 -4.83
C GLN A 111 -5.76 16.83 -4.31
N LYS A 112 -5.61 16.72 -2.98
CA LYS A 112 -4.51 15.93 -2.38
C LYS A 112 -4.58 14.46 -2.76
N LEU A 113 -5.78 13.88 -2.75
CA LEU A 113 -5.99 12.52 -3.28
C LEU A 113 -5.59 12.44 -4.75
N GLY A 114 -5.95 13.43 -5.56
CA GLY A 114 -5.55 13.54 -6.95
C GLY A 114 -4.03 13.53 -7.15
N ASP A 115 -3.29 14.32 -6.34
CA ASP A 115 -1.83 14.38 -6.39
C ASP A 115 -1.20 13.01 -6.10
N VAL A 116 -1.71 12.32 -5.06
CA VAL A 116 -1.25 10.97 -4.70
C VAL A 116 -1.56 9.96 -5.81
N ILE A 117 -2.73 10.06 -6.44
CA ILE A 117 -3.11 9.21 -7.59
C ILE A 117 -2.15 9.45 -8.78
N GLN A 118 -1.85 10.72 -9.10
CA GLN A 118 -0.89 11.04 -10.16
C GLN A 118 0.51 10.52 -9.84
N GLN A 119 0.94 10.59 -8.59
CA GLN A 119 2.21 10.02 -8.14
C GLN A 119 2.24 8.50 -8.32
N MET A 120 1.18 7.78 -7.93
CA MET A 120 1.08 6.32 -8.12
C MET A 120 1.12 5.92 -9.59
N ALA A 121 0.39 6.63 -10.45
CA ALA A 121 0.36 6.37 -11.89
C ALA A 121 1.72 6.71 -12.53
N GLY A 122 2.30 7.86 -12.17
CA GLY A 122 3.58 8.34 -12.70
C GLY A 122 4.75 7.42 -12.40
N ASN A 123 4.81 6.83 -11.21
CA ASN A 123 5.85 5.86 -10.82
C ASN A 123 5.90 4.62 -11.74
N SER A 124 4.85 4.36 -12.47
CA SER A 124 4.76 3.26 -13.45
C SER A 124 4.66 3.74 -14.90
N ASN A 125 5.01 5.00 -15.19
CA ASN A 125 4.87 5.64 -16.49
C ASN A 125 3.44 5.52 -17.08
N ARG A 126 2.42 5.56 -16.23
CA ARG A 126 1.01 5.56 -16.62
C ARG A 126 0.43 6.95 -16.45
N MET A 127 -0.47 7.33 -17.34
CA MET A 127 -1.24 8.57 -17.24
C MET A 127 -2.68 8.22 -16.86
N VAL A 128 -3.22 8.94 -15.89
CA VAL A 128 -4.62 8.86 -15.50
C VAL A 128 -5.23 10.26 -15.53
N ASN A 129 -6.32 10.42 -16.27
CA ASN A 129 -7.05 11.68 -16.41
C ASN A 129 -8.49 11.42 -16.85
N GLU A 130 -9.28 12.46 -17.06
CA GLU A 130 -10.68 12.34 -17.50
C GLU A 130 -10.85 11.62 -18.86
N ALA A 131 -9.86 11.71 -19.75
CA ALA A 131 -9.89 11.02 -21.04
C ALA A 131 -9.51 9.54 -20.91
N SER A 132 -8.73 9.18 -19.90
CA SER A 132 -8.35 7.80 -19.55
C SER A 132 -8.56 7.58 -18.06
N PRO A 133 -9.81 7.43 -17.61
CA PRO A 133 -10.18 7.48 -16.20
C PRO A 133 -9.93 6.17 -15.43
N ILE A 134 -9.60 5.08 -16.13
CA ILE A 134 -9.33 3.78 -15.51
C ILE A 134 -7.88 3.39 -15.79
N VAL A 135 -7.13 3.14 -14.72
CA VAL A 135 -5.73 2.71 -14.81
C VAL A 135 -5.45 1.58 -13.83
N ASP A 136 -4.87 0.51 -14.36
CA ASP A 136 -4.23 -0.55 -13.59
C ASP A 136 -2.72 -0.32 -13.58
N THR A 137 -2.14 -0.27 -12.39
CA THR A 137 -0.70 -0.03 -12.21
C THR A 137 -0.14 -0.87 -11.05
N ARG A 138 1.16 -0.70 -10.77
CA ARG A 138 1.81 -1.33 -9.62
C ARG A 138 2.68 -0.32 -8.89
N LEU A 139 2.71 -0.43 -7.56
CA LEU A 139 3.67 0.28 -6.75
C LEU A 139 5.06 -0.37 -6.83
N ALA A 140 6.07 0.32 -6.32
CA ALA A 140 7.45 -0.16 -6.31
C ALA A 140 7.63 -1.49 -5.54
N ASP A 141 6.79 -1.75 -4.53
CA ASP A 141 6.75 -2.98 -3.76
C ASP A 141 6.04 -4.14 -4.47
N GLY A 142 5.53 -3.92 -5.70
CA GLY A 142 4.79 -4.88 -6.50
C GLY A 142 3.28 -4.91 -6.24
N SER A 143 2.77 -4.16 -5.28
CA SER A 143 1.34 -4.04 -4.97
C SER A 143 0.56 -3.55 -6.18
N ARG A 144 -0.58 -4.19 -6.49
CA ARG A 144 -1.45 -3.80 -7.61
C ARG A 144 -2.35 -2.65 -7.19
N VAL A 145 -2.44 -1.66 -8.05
CA VAL A 145 -3.30 -0.48 -7.88
C VAL A 145 -4.26 -0.37 -9.04
N ASN A 146 -5.55 -0.37 -8.74
CA ASN A 146 -6.60 -0.02 -9.68
C ASN A 146 -7.13 1.36 -9.31
N ILE A 147 -7.15 2.27 -10.30
CA ILE A 147 -7.60 3.66 -10.15
C ILE A 147 -8.78 3.88 -11.08
N VAL A 148 -9.85 4.46 -10.56
CA VAL A 148 -11.03 4.86 -11.33
C VAL A 148 -11.39 6.31 -10.98
N LEU A 149 -11.29 7.19 -11.97
CA LEU A 149 -11.63 8.61 -11.82
C LEU A 149 -13.04 8.93 -12.32
N SER A 150 -13.49 10.15 -12.06
CA SER A 150 -14.65 10.75 -12.75
C SER A 150 -14.40 10.78 -14.28
N PRO A 151 -15.42 10.56 -15.13
CA PRO A 151 -16.84 10.42 -14.79
C PRO A 151 -17.29 8.99 -14.45
N ILE A 152 -16.40 7.99 -14.48
CA ILE A 152 -16.76 6.59 -14.18
C ILE A 152 -17.10 6.40 -12.71
N SER A 153 -16.27 6.96 -11.82
CA SER A 153 -16.58 7.01 -10.39
C SER A 153 -17.37 8.27 -10.06
N ILE A 154 -18.59 8.10 -9.52
CA ILE A 154 -19.54 9.19 -9.29
C ILE A 154 -19.21 9.96 -7.99
N ASP A 155 -18.74 9.25 -6.97
CA ASP A 155 -18.52 9.76 -5.61
C ASP A 155 -17.06 10.19 -5.33
N GLY A 156 -16.37 10.70 -6.33
CA GLY A 156 -14.93 11.02 -6.25
C GLY A 156 -14.06 9.89 -6.80
N ALA A 157 -12.75 10.03 -6.72
CA ALA A 157 -11.83 9.01 -7.19
C ALA A 157 -11.94 7.72 -6.34
N ALA A 158 -12.00 6.57 -6.99
CA ALA A 158 -11.94 5.27 -6.35
C ALA A 158 -10.58 4.61 -6.63
N VAL A 159 -9.90 4.17 -5.56
CA VAL A 159 -8.60 3.48 -5.67
C VAL A 159 -8.66 2.20 -4.84
N SER A 160 -8.28 1.08 -5.45
CA SER A 160 -8.07 -0.19 -4.76
C SER A 160 -6.60 -0.60 -4.88
N ILE A 161 -5.97 -0.82 -3.73
CA ILE A 161 -4.58 -1.26 -3.64
C ILE A 161 -4.57 -2.64 -3.01
N ARG A 162 -4.17 -3.66 -3.78
CA ARG A 162 -3.97 -5.00 -3.28
C ARG A 162 -2.49 -5.24 -3.04
N LYS A 163 -2.12 -5.35 -1.78
CA LYS A 163 -0.72 -5.49 -1.38
C LYS A 163 -0.15 -6.83 -1.83
N PHE A 164 1.10 -6.79 -2.27
CA PHE A 164 1.84 -8.00 -2.57
C PHE A 164 2.39 -8.59 -1.25
N PRO A 165 2.13 -9.86 -0.93
CA PRO A 165 2.67 -10.49 0.26
C PRO A 165 4.20 -10.44 0.23
N GLN A 166 4.82 -9.78 1.20
CA GLN A 166 6.29 -9.68 1.26
C GLN A 166 6.96 -11.02 1.58
N THR A 167 6.26 -11.88 2.31
CA THR A 167 6.69 -13.25 2.60
C THR A 167 5.73 -14.22 1.94
N PRO A 168 6.19 -14.99 0.92
CA PRO A 168 5.36 -16.04 0.36
C PRO A 168 5.05 -17.09 1.43
N ILE A 169 3.81 -17.54 1.50
CA ILE A 169 3.40 -18.63 2.35
C ILE A 169 4.05 -19.91 1.80
N LEU A 170 4.85 -20.58 2.63
CA LEU A 170 5.51 -21.83 2.29
C LEU A 170 4.61 -23.03 2.62
N MET A 171 4.99 -24.22 2.11
CA MET A 171 4.23 -25.45 2.41
C MET A 171 4.28 -25.77 3.91
N GLU A 172 5.38 -25.49 4.58
CA GLU A 172 5.56 -25.65 6.02
C GLU A 172 4.59 -24.78 6.82
N ASP A 173 4.30 -23.55 6.31
CA ASP A 173 3.30 -22.67 6.93
C ASP A 173 1.90 -23.26 6.81
N LEU A 174 1.55 -23.83 5.64
CA LEU A 174 0.26 -24.49 5.42
C LEU A 174 0.07 -25.70 6.30
N ILE A 175 1.13 -26.47 6.55
CA ILE A 175 1.12 -27.58 7.50
C ILE A 175 0.91 -27.07 8.92
N ARG A 176 1.66 -26.03 9.32
CA ARG A 176 1.57 -25.43 10.66
C ARG A 176 0.19 -24.89 11.01
N ILE A 177 -0.53 -24.33 10.02
CA ILE A 177 -1.92 -23.85 10.19
C ILE A 177 -2.96 -24.94 9.90
N GLU A 178 -2.55 -26.21 9.79
CA GLU A 178 -3.41 -27.38 9.57
C GLU A 178 -4.26 -27.31 8.29
N SER A 179 -3.85 -26.51 7.28
CA SER A 179 -4.51 -26.46 5.98
C SER A 179 -4.26 -27.70 5.13
N ILE A 180 -3.16 -28.41 5.39
CA ILE A 180 -2.77 -29.67 4.73
C ILE A 180 -1.98 -30.54 5.72
N THR A 181 -2.09 -31.84 5.59
CA THR A 181 -1.29 -32.79 6.40
C THR A 181 0.12 -32.95 5.81
N GLU A 182 1.10 -33.31 6.64
CA GLU A 182 2.46 -33.58 6.19
C GLU A 182 2.52 -34.69 5.12
N GLU A 183 1.71 -35.73 5.28
CA GLU A 183 1.63 -36.85 4.32
C GLU A 183 1.13 -36.37 2.94
N ALA A 184 0.07 -35.54 2.93
CA ALA A 184 -0.48 -34.99 1.69
C ALA A 184 0.52 -34.02 1.03
N ALA A 185 1.22 -33.19 1.80
CA ALA A 185 2.26 -32.29 1.30
C ALA A 185 3.43 -33.08 0.69
N ALA A 186 3.89 -34.15 1.35
CA ALA A 186 4.94 -35.02 0.84
C ALA A 186 4.52 -35.71 -0.48
N PHE A 187 3.28 -36.19 -0.55
CA PHE A 187 2.74 -36.81 -1.77
C PHE A 187 2.69 -35.80 -2.94
N LEU A 188 2.15 -34.61 -2.70
CA LEU A 188 2.07 -33.55 -3.72
C LEU A 188 3.46 -33.12 -4.19
N LYS A 189 4.44 -33.03 -3.29
CA LYS A 189 5.83 -32.76 -3.67
C LYS A 189 6.36 -33.78 -4.69
N VAL A 190 6.11 -35.07 -4.47
CA VAL A 190 6.53 -36.13 -5.42
C VAL A 190 5.84 -35.94 -6.77
N LEU A 191 4.54 -35.62 -6.77
CA LEU A 191 3.79 -35.38 -8.02
C LEU A 191 4.33 -34.19 -8.80
N VAL A 192 4.65 -33.06 -8.12
CA VAL A 192 5.26 -31.91 -8.75
C VAL A 192 6.60 -32.23 -9.35
N MET A 193 7.47 -32.90 -8.59
CA MET A 193 8.81 -33.30 -9.06
C MET A 193 8.77 -34.34 -10.21
N ALA A 194 7.70 -35.11 -10.29
CA ALA A 194 7.47 -36.08 -11.38
C ALA A 194 6.77 -35.44 -12.62
N GLY A 195 6.52 -34.14 -12.61
CA GLY A 195 5.96 -33.42 -13.75
C GLY A 195 4.46 -33.67 -14.01
N TYR A 196 3.69 -34.08 -12.99
CA TYR A 196 2.25 -34.25 -13.15
C TYR A 196 1.51 -32.92 -13.28
N ASN A 197 0.45 -32.91 -14.09
CA ASN A 197 -0.48 -31.79 -14.15
C ASN A 197 -1.38 -31.76 -12.91
N ILE A 198 -1.36 -30.68 -12.17
CA ILE A 198 -2.12 -30.51 -10.93
C ILE A 198 -3.14 -29.39 -11.11
N PHE A 199 -4.41 -29.69 -10.80
CA PHE A 199 -5.51 -28.73 -10.82
C PHE A 199 -5.95 -28.40 -9.39
N ILE A 200 -5.98 -27.10 -9.06
CA ILE A 200 -6.44 -26.58 -7.77
C ILE A 200 -7.73 -25.81 -8.00
N SER A 201 -8.82 -26.29 -7.40
CA SER A 201 -10.15 -25.68 -7.52
C SER A 201 -10.70 -25.28 -6.14
N GLY A 202 -11.60 -24.32 -6.11
CA GLY A 202 -12.24 -23.83 -4.89
C GLY A 202 -12.91 -22.47 -5.10
N GLY A 203 -13.67 -22.00 -4.13
CA GLY A 203 -14.34 -20.69 -4.14
C GLY A 203 -13.38 -19.51 -4.14
N THR A 204 -13.89 -18.31 -4.37
CA THR A 204 -13.12 -17.07 -4.24
C THR A 204 -12.63 -16.92 -2.80
N GLY A 205 -11.38 -16.49 -2.61
CA GLY A 205 -10.78 -16.32 -1.27
C GLY A 205 -10.38 -17.61 -0.55
N SER A 206 -10.54 -18.81 -1.17
CA SER A 206 -10.21 -20.10 -0.55
C SER A 206 -8.71 -20.43 -0.50
N GLY A 207 -7.83 -19.53 -0.93
CA GLY A 207 -6.38 -19.76 -0.89
C GLY A 207 -5.79 -20.53 -2.07
N LYS A 208 -6.53 -20.71 -3.19
CA LYS A 208 -6.04 -21.46 -4.38
C LYS A 208 -4.67 -20.99 -4.86
N THR A 209 -4.52 -19.69 -5.06
CA THR A 209 -3.26 -19.10 -5.53
C THR A 209 -2.14 -19.24 -4.51
N THR A 210 -2.46 -19.10 -3.23
CA THR A 210 -1.50 -19.32 -2.13
C THR A 210 -0.98 -20.74 -2.14
N PHE A 211 -1.90 -21.71 -2.27
CA PHE A 211 -1.56 -23.13 -2.32
C PHE A 211 -0.76 -23.48 -3.59
N LEU A 212 -1.14 -22.93 -4.75
CA LEU A 212 -0.41 -23.07 -6.00
C LEU A 212 1.03 -22.53 -5.88
N ASN A 213 1.19 -21.36 -5.28
CA ASN A 213 2.50 -20.78 -5.04
C ASN A 213 3.36 -21.61 -4.09
N ALA A 214 2.75 -22.19 -3.03
CA ALA A 214 3.45 -23.08 -2.12
C ALA A 214 3.92 -24.38 -2.83
N LEU A 215 3.10 -24.94 -3.72
CA LEU A 215 3.48 -26.10 -4.53
C LEU A 215 4.55 -25.78 -5.56
N SER A 216 4.52 -24.60 -6.17
CA SER A 216 5.47 -24.20 -7.21
C SER A 216 6.93 -24.19 -6.73
N GLN A 217 7.16 -24.10 -5.41
CA GLN A 217 8.50 -24.15 -4.83
C GLN A 217 9.18 -25.51 -4.99
N TYR A 218 8.41 -26.55 -5.25
CA TYR A 218 8.93 -27.91 -5.50
C TYR A 218 9.30 -28.17 -6.96
N ILE A 219 9.02 -27.21 -7.86
CA ILE A 219 9.39 -27.32 -9.27
C ILE A 219 10.91 -27.22 -9.39
N PRO A 220 11.58 -28.19 -10.04
CA PRO A 220 13.02 -28.11 -10.28
C PRO A 220 13.38 -26.83 -11.05
N ARG A 221 14.49 -26.17 -10.70
CA ARG A 221 14.91 -24.90 -11.32
C ARG A 221 15.22 -25.02 -12.81
N GLU A 222 15.48 -26.22 -13.29
CA GLU A 222 15.81 -26.54 -14.67
C GLU A 222 14.57 -26.74 -15.53
N GLU A 223 13.39 -26.83 -14.92
CA GLU A 223 12.12 -27.01 -15.64
C GLU A 223 11.39 -25.69 -15.86
N SER A 224 10.91 -25.50 -17.09
CA SER A 224 9.99 -24.41 -17.43
C SER A 224 8.56 -24.86 -17.16
N CYS A 225 7.90 -24.22 -16.17
CA CYS A 225 6.52 -24.53 -15.81
C CYS A 225 5.61 -23.33 -16.11
N LEU A 226 4.45 -23.59 -16.73
CA LEU A 226 3.41 -22.62 -16.92
C LEU A 226 2.38 -22.72 -15.80
N LEU A 227 2.30 -21.66 -14.99
CA LEU A 227 1.27 -21.53 -13.97
C LEU A 227 0.11 -20.68 -14.53
N TYR A 228 -1.06 -21.29 -14.67
CA TYR A 228 -2.28 -20.61 -15.07
C TYR A 228 -3.15 -20.33 -13.84
N THR A 229 -3.41 -19.05 -13.57
CA THR A 229 -4.47 -18.65 -12.65
C THR A 229 -5.64 -18.13 -13.46
N SER A 230 -6.82 -18.74 -13.33
CA SER A 230 -8.04 -18.17 -13.87
C SER A 230 -8.43 -16.93 -13.04
N PRO A 231 -8.92 -15.86 -13.69
CA PRO A 231 -9.43 -14.67 -13.02
C PRO A 231 -10.63 -14.98 -12.12
#